data_ecdd91f86d3b71e58bb0a7396ddb0add
#
_entry.id   ecdd91f86d3b71e58bb0a7396ddb0add
#
_cell.length_a   1.000
_cell.length_b   1.000
_cell.length_c   1.000
_cell.angle_alpha   90.00
_cell.angle_beta   90.00
_cell.angle_gamma   90.00
#
_symmetry.space_group_name_H-M   'P 1'
#
loop_
_entity.id
_entity.type
_entity.pdbx_description
1 polymer ?
#
loop_
_entity_poly.entity_id
_entity_poly.type
_entity_poly.pdbx_seq_one_letter_code
_entity_poly.pdbx_strand_id
1 'polypeptide(L)'
;LLANSAIAGVMDETIFPTIEGFKWRKLFFAQNATPITGRQIALGVYLSALCRAIFSVSIYYALLIAFNVVEIGPSILLIPIAVLGAGGFGAIILFAAARIEKVDQFFNILGRLVIMPMFLFSGTFFPLSSMPIYLQPIGWISPLWHATELGREAAFDYGISNLMIAVHLTFLTSLVVIGLTLAMRQFERRLAK
;
A
#
# COMPACT_ATOMS: atom_id res chain seq x y z
N LEU A 1 8.30 9.92 4.64
CA LEU A 1 8.49 8.83 5.63
C LEU A 1 7.16 8.23 6.09
N LEU A 2 6.13 9.06 6.41
CA LEU A 2 4.83 8.59 6.88
C LEU A 2 4.16 7.63 5.86
N ALA A 3 4.12 7.96 4.57
CA ALA A 3 3.59 7.08 3.53
C ALA A 3 4.37 5.76 3.43
N ASN A 4 5.69 5.80 3.64
CA ASN A 4 6.53 4.60 3.64
C ASN A 4 6.20 3.65 4.80
N SER A 5 6.03 4.19 6.02
CA SER A 5 5.65 3.36 7.17
C SER A 5 4.24 2.75 7.00
N ALA A 6 3.31 3.50 6.40
CA ALA A 6 1.98 3.01 6.08
C ALA A 6 2.02 1.84 5.08
N ILE A 7 2.80 1.97 4.00
CA ILE A 7 2.98 0.92 2.99
C ILE A 7 3.60 -0.34 3.60
N ALA A 8 4.65 -0.20 4.41
CA ALA A 8 5.28 -1.33 5.08
C ALA A 8 4.30 -2.05 6.01
N GLY A 9 3.53 -1.30 6.82
CA GLY A 9 2.53 -1.87 7.71
C GLY A 9 1.41 -2.62 6.97
N VAL A 10 0.84 -2.03 5.92
CA VAL A 10 -0.22 -2.70 5.12
C VAL A 10 0.34 -3.93 4.40
N MET A 11 1.58 -3.88 3.95
CA MET A 11 2.23 -5.03 3.33
C MET A 11 2.27 -6.23 4.28
N ASP A 12 2.76 -6.04 5.49
CA ASP A 12 2.85 -7.11 6.49
C ASP A 12 1.45 -7.65 6.85
N GLU A 13 0.47 -6.77 7.06
CA GLU A 13 -0.91 -7.11 7.39
C GLU A 13 -1.68 -7.77 6.24
N THR A 14 -1.20 -7.67 5.01
CA THR A 14 -1.81 -8.38 3.86
C THR A 14 -1.10 -9.69 3.56
N ILE A 15 0.23 -9.74 3.67
CA ILE A 15 1.01 -10.93 3.33
C ILE A 15 0.82 -12.04 4.37
N PHE A 16 1.14 -11.76 5.64
CA PHE A 16 1.16 -12.78 6.68
C PHE A 16 -0.21 -13.43 6.90
N PRO A 17 -1.32 -12.69 7.08
CA PRO A 17 -2.63 -13.32 7.21
C PRO A 17 -3.06 -14.11 5.98
N THR A 18 -2.66 -13.67 4.77
CA THR A 18 -2.98 -14.39 3.53
C THR A 18 -2.22 -15.72 3.44
N ILE A 19 -0.93 -15.73 3.78
CA ILE A 19 -0.14 -16.96 3.81
C ILE A 19 -0.66 -17.90 4.90
N GLU A 20 -0.92 -17.39 6.09
CA GLU A 20 -1.48 -18.14 7.20
C GLU A 20 -2.82 -18.77 6.84
N GLY A 21 -3.73 -17.98 6.27
CA GLY A 21 -5.07 -18.42 5.91
C GLY A 21 -5.09 -19.48 4.80
N PHE A 22 -4.18 -19.39 3.82
CA PHE A 22 -4.13 -20.36 2.73
C PHE A 22 -3.19 -21.54 2.95
N LYS A 23 -2.06 -21.33 3.66
CA LYS A 23 -0.99 -22.35 3.72
C LYS A 23 -0.77 -22.93 5.10
N TRP A 24 -0.53 -22.09 6.09
CA TRP A 24 -0.10 -22.58 7.39
C TRP A 24 -1.25 -23.18 8.19
N ARG A 25 -2.29 -22.38 8.47
CA ARG A 25 -3.47 -22.81 9.25
C ARG A 25 -4.67 -23.19 8.38
N LYS A 26 -4.65 -22.87 7.08
CA LYS A 26 -5.75 -23.14 6.14
C LYS A 26 -7.12 -22.59 6.58
N LEU A 27 -7.12 -21.52 7.37
CA LEU A 27 -8.32 -20.94 7.97
C LEU A 27 -9.35 -20.48 6.94
N PHE A 28 -8.89 -20.00 5.77
CA PHE A 28 -9.79 -19.51 4.74
C PHE A 28 -10.64 -20.61 4.13
N PHE A 29 -10.16 -21.85 4.08
CA PHE A 29 -10.97 -22.99 3.64
C PHE A 29 -12.08 -23.31 4.64
N ALA A 30 -11.79 -23.24 5.95
CA ALA A 30 -12.81 -23.40 6.99
C ALA A 30 -13.85 -22.27 6.97
N GLN A 31 -13.41 -21.02 6.78
CA GLN A 31 -14.30 -19.87 6.62
C GLN A 31 -15.19 -20.00 5.39
N ASN A 32 -14.65 -20.46 4.26
CA ASN A 32 -15.40 -20.64 3.02
C ASN A 32 -16.40 -21.82 3.08
N ALA A 33 -16.27 -22.71 4.07
CA ALA A 33 -17.28 -23.75 4.34
C ALA A 33 -18.52 -23.20 5.06
N THR A 34 -18.51 -21.95 5.51
CA THR A 34 -19.65 -21.19 6.02
C THR A 34 -20.25 -20.34 4.89
N PRO A 35 -21.35 -19.58 5.08
CA PRO A 35 -21.90 -18.69 4.06
C PRO A 35 -20.99 -17.54 3.59
N ILE A 36 -19.74 -17.46 4.07
CA ILE A 36 -18.78 -16.42 3.73
C ILE A 36 -18.09 -16.77 2.40
N THR A 37 -18.14 -15.85 1.45
CA THR A 37 -17.51 -16.01 0.14
C THR A 37 -16.03 -15.66 0.16
N GLY A 38 -15.25 -16.19 -0.79
CA GLY A 38 -13.83 -15.84 -0.95
C GLY A 38 -13.59 -14.33 -1.16
N ARG A 39 -14.53 -13.61 -1.80
CA ARG A 39 -14.47 -12.14 -1.93
C ARG A 39 -14.57 -11.45 -0.59
N GLN A 40 -15.49 -11.89 0.25
CA GLN A 40 -15.67 -11.31 1.59
C GLN A 40 -14.44 -11.55 2.47
N ILE A 41 -13.82 -12.74 2.35
CA ILE A 41 -12.56 -13.03 3.06
C ILE A 41 -11.44 -12.09 2.58
N ALA A 42 -11.26 -11.92 1.27
CA ALA A 42 -10.27 -11.00 0.71
C ALA A 42 -10.51 -9.55 1.17
N LEU A 43 -11.76 -9.10 1.13
CA LEU A 43 -12.15 -7.76 1.57
C LEU A 43 -11.89 -7.58 3.08
N GLY A 44 -12.19 -8.60 3.89
CA GLY A 44 -11.93 -8.59 5.33
C GLY A 44 -10.46 -8.41 5.66
N VAL A 45 -9.57 -9.17 5.00
CA VAL A 45 -8.11 -9.03 5.15
C VAL A 45 -7.65 -7.63 4.73
N TYR A 46 -8.15 -7.13 3.60
CA TYR A 46 -7.78 -5.80 3.11
C TYR A 46 -8.24 -4.68 4.05
N LEU A 47 -9.49 -4.72 4.50
CA LEU A 47 -10.03 -3.71 5.41
C LEU A 47 -9.34 -3.74 6.78
N SER A 48 -9.00 -4.91 7.31
CA SER A 48 -8.26 -5.02 8.57
C SER A 48 -6.88 -4.36 8.46
N ALA A 49 -6.18 -4.56 7.33
CA ALA A 49 -4.90 -3.91 7.05
C ALA A 49 -5.04 -2.38 6.94
N LEU A 50 -6.08 -1.88 6.28
CA LEU A 50 -6.36 -0.44 6.19
C LEU A 50 -6.71 0.18 7.55
N CYS A 51 -7.54 -0.47 8.36
CA CYS A 51 -7.88 0.01 9.69
C CYS A 51 -6.63 0.16 10.56
N ARG A 52 -5.73 -0.81 10.50
CA ARG A 52 -4.45 -0.76 11.20
C ARG A 52 -3.53 0.34 10.67
N ALA A 53 -3.50 0.54 9.34
CA ALA A 53 -2.75 1.63 8.72
C ALA A 53 -3.27 2.99 9.18
N ILE A 54 -4.59 3.20 9.19
CA ILE A 54 -5.21 4.44 9.67
C ILE A 54 -4.78 4.72 11.12
N PHE A 55 -4.85 3.72 11.99
CA PHE A 55 -4.44 3.86 13.37
C PHE A 55 -2.95 4.21 13.51
N SER A 56 -2.07 3.48 12.85
CA SER A 56 -0.61 3.70 12.89
C SER A 56 -0.22 5.06 12.31
N VAL A 57 -0.80 5.44 11.17
CA VAL A 57 -0.57 6.73 10.51
C VAL A 57 -1.06 7.89 11.37
N SER A 58 -2.21 7.73 12.05
CA SER A 58 -2.76 8.75 12.94
C SER A 58 -1.84 8.99 14.13
N ILE A 59 -1.28 7.94 14.73
CA ILE A 59 -0.28 8.07 15.80
C ILE A 59 0.98 8.76 15.28
N TYR A 60 1.48 8.34 14.11
CA TYR A 60 2.66 8.95 13.50
C TYR A 60 2.43 10.44 13.22
N TYR A 61 1.26 10.81 12.68
CA TYR A 61 0.87 12.20 12.44
C TYR A 61 0.80 12.99 13.74
N ALA A 62 0.22 12.43 14.81
CA ALA A 62 0.17 13.08 16.12
C ALA A 62 1.58 13.37 16.66
N LEU A 63 2.53 12.47 16.45
CA LEU A 63 3.93 12.70 16.80
C LEU A 63 4.56 13.82 15.97
N LEU A 64 4.28 13.90 14.66
CA LEU A 64 4.78 15.00 13.81
C LEU A 64 4.29 16.37 14.31
N ILE A 65 3.03 16.47 14.75
CA ILE A 65 2.48 17.67 15.38
C ILE A 65 3.17 17.95 16.71
N ALA A 66 3.28 16.95 17.58
CA ALA A 66 3.88 17.11 18.91
C ALA A 66 5.35 17.60 18.85
N PHE A 67 6.09 17.20 17.80
CA PHE A 67 7.47 17.64 17.56
C PHE A 67 7.56 18.91 16.69
N ASN A 68 6.45 19.56 16.37
CA ASN A 68 6.38 20.75 15.51
C ASN A 68 7.03 20.57 14.13
N VAL A 69 6.96 19.36 13.57
CA VAL A 69 7.48 19.06 12.23
C VAL A 69 6.50 19.53 11.15
N VAL A 70 5.21 19.49 11.44
CA VAL A 70 4.14 19.99 10.58
C VAL A 70 3.12 20.78 11.43
N GLU A 71 2.51 21.79 10.83
CA GLU A 71 1.43 22.56 11.46
C GLU A 71 0.08 21.90 11.21
N ILE A 72 -0.86 22.08 12.15
CA ILE A 72 -2.24 21.61 11.99
C ILE A 72 -2.90 22.47 10.90
N GLY A 73 -3.48 21.82 9.91
CA GLY A 73 -4.13 22.50 8.78
C GLY A 73 -4.21 21.55 7.59
N PRO A 74 -3.75 21.93 6.39
CA PRO A 74 -3.75 21.06 5.21
C PRO A 74 -2.98 19.76 5.43
N SER A 75 -2.00 19.75 6.35
CA SER A 75 -1.22 18.56 6.70
C SER A 75 -2.05 17.38 7.23
N ILE A 76 -3.29 17.59 7.68
CA ILE A 76 -4.20 16.50 8.07
C ILE A 76 -4.48 15.55 6.90
N LEU A 77 -4.35 16.04 5.67
CA LEU A 77 -4.47 15.23 4.45
C LEU A 77 -3.35 14.19 4.31
N LEU A 78 -2.28 14.30 5.08
CA LEU A 78 -1.23 13.27 5.14
C LEU A 78 -1.80 11.90 5.52
N ILE A 79 -2.83 11.86 6.38
CA ILE A 79 -3.46 10.61 6.83
C ILE A 79 -4.14 9.90 5.64
N PRO A 80 -5.16 10.48 4.98
CA PRO A 80 -5.83 9.81 3.87
C PRO A 80 -4.91 9.56 2.68
N ILE A 81 -3.93 10.43 2.40
CA ILE A 81 -2.94 10.24 1.33
C ILE A 81 -2.07 9.01 1.60
N ALA A 82 -1.53 8.89 2.81
CA ALA A 82 -0.70 7.74 3.17
C ALA A 82 -1.49 6.43 3.16
N VAL A 83 -2.74 6.46 3.65
CA VAL A 83 -3.64 5.30 3.63
C VAL A 83 -4.02 4.91 2.21
N LEU A 84 -4.25 5.88 1.31
CA LEU A 84 -4.53 5.61 -0.11
C LEU A 84 -3.32 4.98 -0.80
N GLY A 85 -2.11 5.50 -0.57
CA GLY A 85 -0.87 4.91 -1.09
C GLY A 85 -0.62 3.49 -0.60
N ALA A 86 -0.78 3.29 0.72
CA ALA A 86 -0.67 1.99 1.36
C ALA A 86 -1.76 1.01 0.87
N GLY A 87 -2.99 1.50 0.70
CA GLY A 87 -4.11 0.73 0.18
C GLY A 87 -3.90 0.26 -1.25
N GLY A 88 -3.39 1.15 -2.13
CA GLY A 88 -3.07 0.81 -3.51
C GLY A 88 -2.01 -0.30 -3.60
N PHE A 89 -0.90 -0.13 -2.88
CA PHE A 89 0.15 -1.15 -2.82
C PHE A 89 -0.35 -2.45 -2.16
N GLY A 90 -1.03 -2.34 -1.01
CA GLY A 90 -1.57 -3.48 -0.27
C GLY A 90 -2.57 -4.31 -1.08
N ALA A 91 -3.40 -3.68 -1.92
CA ALA A 91 -4.33 -4.40 -2.80
C ALA A 91 -3.59 -5.27 -3.83
N ILE A 92 -2.52 -4.76 -4.43
CA ILE A 92 -1.67 -5.52 -5.35
C ILE A 92 -0.93 -6.64 -4.62
N ILE A 93 -0.40 -6.36 -3.44
CA ILE A 93 0.29 -7.36 -2.61
C ILE A 93 -0.67 -8.45 -2.14
N LEU A 94 -1.90 -8.11 -1.76
CA LEU A 94 -2.93 -9.09 -1.40
C LEU A 94 -3.21 -10.08 -2.55
N PHE A 95 -3.32 -9.56 -3.77
CA PHE A 95 -3.46 -10.39 -4.97
C PHE A 95 -2.24 -11.29 -5.18
N ALA A 96 -1.03 -10.73 -5.09
CA ALA A 96 0.22 -11.49 -5.24
C ALA A 96 0.35 -12.57 -4.16
N ALA A 97 0.11 -12.24 -2.89
CA ALA A 97 0.13 -13.16 -1.77
C ALA A 97 -0.85 -14.33 -1.94
N ALA A 98 -2.05 -14.05 -2.48
CA ALA A 98 -3.04 -15.09 -2.76
C ALA A 98 -2.61 -16.08 -3.85
N ARG A 99 -1.57 -15.77 -4.65
CA ARG A 99 -1.02 -16.65 -5.71
C ARG A 99 0.23 -17.42 -5.31
N ILE A 100 0.77 -17.13 -4.13
CA ILE A 100 2.06 -17.71 -3.72
C ILE A 100 2.04 -19.24 -3.70
N GLU A 101 2.98 -19.85 -4.41
CA GLU A 101 3.28 -21.26 -4.32
C GLU A 101 4.49 -21.54 -3.41
N LYS A 102 5.56 -20.76 -3.56
CA LYS A 102 6.80 -20.87 -2.77
C LYS A 102 7.00 -19.60 -1.95
N VAL A 103 6.86 -19.69 -0.64
CA VAL A 103 6.89 -18.54 0.28
C VAL A 103 8.25 -17.85 0.27
N ASP A 104 9.35 -18.61 0.38
CA ASP A 104 10.71 -18.04 0.43
C ASP A 104 11.09 -17.31 -0.86
N GLN A 105 10.71 -17.86 -2.02
CA GLN A 105 10.95 -17.21 -3.30
C GLN A 105 10.17 -15.92 -3.43
N PHE A 106 8.93 -15.89 -2.95
CA PHE A 106 8.11 -14.68 -2.96
C PHE A 106 8.74 -13.56 -2.14
N PHE A 107 9.16 -13.83 -0.90
CA PHE A 107 9.80 -12.82 -0.05
C PHE A 107 11.11 -12.31 -0.66
N ASN A 108 11.91 -13.17 -1.27
CA ASN A 108 13.14 -12.76 -1.94
C ASN A 108 12.87 -11.82 -3.13
N ILE A 109 11.90 -12.16 -3.97
CA ILE A 109 11.51 -11.33 -5.13
C ILE A 109 10.92 -10.00 -4.64
N LEU A 110 9.95 -10.05 -3.72
CA LEU A 110 9.29 -8.87 -3.20
C LEU A 110 10.30 -7.92 -2.54
N GLY A 111 11.16 -8.42 -1.66
CA GLY A 111 12.15 -7.62 -0.95
C GLY A 111 13.16 -6.95 -1.88
N ARG A 112 13.77 -7.73 -2.77
CA ARG A 112 14.88 -7.27 -3.61
C ARG A 112 14.45 -6.52 -4.87
N LEU A 113 13.36 -6.95 -5.52
CA LEU A 113 12.96 -6.41 -6.83
C LEU A 113 11.82 -5.40 -6.75
N VAL A 114 11.07 -5.36 -5.64
CA VAL A 114 9.94 -4.43 -5.49
C VAL A 114 10.22 -3.43 -4.38
N ILE A 115 10.43 -3.90 -3.15
CA ILE A 115 10.53 -3.02 -1.97
C ILE A 115 11.80 -2.16 -2.02
N MET A 116 12.96 -2.77 -2.26
CA MET A 116 14.23 -2.03 -2.32
C MET A 116 14.23 -0.94 -3.40
N PRO A 117 13.88 -1.23 -4.67
CA PRO A 117 13.80 -0.17 -5.68
C PRO A 117 12.72 0.86 -5.37
N MET A 118 11.55 0.43 -4.91
CA MET A 118 10.47 1.34 -4.52
C MET A 118 10.93 2.31 -3.44
N PHE A 119 11.64 1.83 -2.42
CA PHE A 119 12.13 2.65 -1.32
C PHE A 119 13.21 3.65 -1.76
N LEU A 120 14.16 3.20 -2.59
CA LEU A 120 15.27 4.04 -3.07
C LEU A 120 14.80 5.09 -4.09
N PHE A 121 13.90 4.73 -5.00
CA PHE A 121 13.50 5.57 -6.14
C PHE A 121 12.13 6.25 -5.96
N SER A 122 11.53 6.17 -4.79
CA SER A 122 10.22 6.81 -4.51
C SER A 122 10.28 8.31 -4.23
N GLY A 123 11.46 8.92 -4.28
CA GLY A 123 11.58 10.31 -3.91
C GLY A 123 11.44 10.59 -2.39
N THR A 124 11.39 9.56 -1.54
CA THR A 124 11.21 9.73 -0.08
C THR A 124 12.37 10.49 0.57
N PHE A 125 13.61 10.24 0.16
CA PHE A 125 14.81 10.86 0.74
C PHE A 125 15.25 12.11 -0.01
N PHE A 126 15.06 12.13 -1.32
CA PHE A 126 15.42 13.24 -2.22
C PHE A 126 14.43 13.31 -3.38
N PRO A 127 14.18 14.49 -3.96
CA PRO A 127 13.26 14.64 -5.07
C PRO A 127 13.64 13.74 -6.26
N LEU A 128 12.65 13.14 -6.91
CA LEU A 128 12.89 12.27 -8.06
C LEU A 128 13.61 13.01 -9.22
N SER A 129 13.38 14.32 -9.34
CA SER A 129 14.04 15.20 -10.32
C SER A 129 15.55 15.31 -10.14
N SER A 130 16.09 15.01 -8.94
CA SER A 130 17.54 15.00 -8.69
C SER A 130 18.24 13.73 -9.18
N MET A 131 17.45 12.71 -9.56
CA MET A 131 17.99 11.46 -10.09
C MET A 131 18.24 11.54 -11.60
N PRO A 132 19.20 10.74 -12.12
CA PRO A 132 19.37 10.56 -13.55
C PRO A 132 18.07 10.18 -14.25
N ILE A 133 17.79 10.76 -15.42
CA ILE A 133 16.51 10.64 -16.12
C ILE A 133 16.12 9.18 -16.43
N TYR A 134 17.09 8.29 -16.63
CA TYR A 134 16.85 6.87 -16.89
C TYR A 134 16.38 6.08 -15.65
N LEU A 135 16.51 6.62 -14.44
CA LEU A 135 16.02 6.02 -13.19
C LEU A 135 14.64 6.56 -12.78
N GLN A 136 14.26 7.74 -13.24
CA GLN A 136 12.99 8.37 -12.89
C GLN A 136 11.74 7.52 -13.19
N PRO A 137 11.68 6.75 -14.30
CA PRO A 137 10.53 5.88 -14.59
C PRO A 137 10.24 4.84 -13.50
N ILE A 138 11.27 4.41 -12.75
CA ILE A 138 11.08 3.49 -11.61
C ILE A 138 10.25 4.16 -10.51
N GLY A 139 10.52 5.44 -10.25
CA GLY A 139 9.73 6.24 -9.31
C GLY A 139 8.29 6.43 -9.81
N TRP A 140 8.10 6.75 -11.10
CA TRP A 140 6.76 7.01 -11.66
C TRP A 140 5.81 5.82 -11.59
N ILE A 141 6.31 4.59 -11.55
CA ILE A 141 5.51 3.38 -11.37
C ILE A 141 5.25 3.10 -9.88
N SER A 142 5.99 3.76 -8.98
CA SER A 142 5.95 3.49 -7.56
C SER A 142 4.74 4.16 -6.87
N PRO A 143 3.85 3.40 -6.22
CA PRO A 143 2.77 4.00 -5.42
C PRO A 143 3.30 4.85 -4.27
N LEU A 144 4.49 4.54 -3.75
CA LEU A 144 5.13 5.32 -2.70
C LEU A 144 5.52 6.71 -3.19
N TRP A 145 6.00 6.85 -4.45
CA TRP A 145 6.31 8.16 -5.02
C TRP A 145 5.07 9.04 -5.13
N HIS A 146 3.97 8.51 -5.67
CA HIS A 146 2.71 9.25 -5.78
C HIS A 146 2.20 9.71 -4.42
N ALA A 147 2.22 8.85 -3.40
CA ALA A 147 1.83 9.21 -2.05
C ALA A 147 2.79 10.23 -1.40
N THR A 148 4.10 10.15 -1.72
CA THR A 148 5.11 11.07 -1.19
C THR A 148 4.94 12.48 -1.78
N GLU A 149 4.71 12.60 -3.09
CA GLU A 149 4.49 13.90 -3.75
C GLU A 149 3.20 14.57 -3.23
N LEU A 150 2.08 13.83 -3.19
CA LEU A 150 0.84 14.34 -2.58
C LEU A 150 1.04 14.76 -1.11
N GLY A 151 1.82 13.98 -0.35
CA GLY A 151 2.11 14.30 1.03
C GLY A 151 2.97 15.56 1.19
N ARG A 152 3.91 15.80 0.28
CA ARG A 152 4.70 17.06 0.27
C ARG A 152 3.82 18.26 -0.01
N GLU A 153 2.92 18.14 -0.98
CA GLU A 153 1.96 19.20 -1.29
C GLU A 153 1.10 19.53 -0.08
N ALA A 154 0.50 18.51 0.56
CA ALA A 154 -0.37 18.71 1.72
C ALA A 154 0.34 19.27 2.96
N ALA A 155 1.63 18.96 3.15
CA ALA A 155 2.37 19.38 4.34
C ALA A 155 3.13 20.69 4.15
N PHE A 156 3.61 21.00 2.94
CA PHE A 156 4.60 22.06 2.71
C PHE A 156 4.28 22.97 1.53
N ASP A 157 3.10 22.84 0.91
CA ASP A 157 2.69 23.63 -0.27
C ASP A 157 3.80 23.61 -1.35
N TYR A 158 4.14 22.38 -1.79
CA TYR A 158 5.28 22.11 -2.65
C TYR A 158 5.12 22.64 -4.08
N GLY A 159 3.91 23.12 -4.43
CA GLY A 159 3.60 23.76 -5.70
C GLY A 159 3.32 22.79 -6.84
N ILE A 160 2.75 21.64 -6.52
CA ILE A 160 2.33 20.66 -7.53
C ILE A 160 1.10 21.19 -8.28
N SER A 161 1.09 21.08 -9.61
CA SER A 161 -0.07 21.50 -10.39
C SER A 161 -1.30 20.63 -10.10
N ASN A 162 -2.50 21.23 -10.19
CA ASN A 162 -3.76 20.50 -10.01
C ASN A 162 -3.89 19.27 -10.92
N LEU A 163 -3.33 19.34 -12.12
CA LEU A 163 -3.28 18.20 -13.05
C LEU A 163 -2.46 17.05 -12.46
N MET A 164 -1.28 17.34 -11.90
CA MET A 164 -0.44 16.30 -11.30
C MET A 164 -1.07 15.72 -10.03
N ILE A 165 -1.74 16.53 -9.21
CA ILE A 165 -2.52 16.02 -8.09
C ILE A 165 -3.57 15.01 -8.57
N ALA A 166 -4.31 15.35 -9.63
CA ALA A 166 -5.30 14.44 -10.22
C ALA A 166 -4.65 13.15 -10.76
N VAL A 167 -3.48 13.24 -11.40
CA VAL A 167 -2.72 12.07 -11.88
C VAL A 167 -2.33 11.16 -10.72
N HIS A 168 -1.77 11.71 -9.64
CA HIS A 168 -1.37 10.92 -8.48
C HIS A 168 -2.56 10.22 -7.80
N LEU A 169 -3.67 10.94 -7.59
CA LEU A 169 -4.89 10.39 -7.00
C LEU A 169 -5.49 9.30 -7.89
N THR A 170 -5.59 9.54 -9.20
CA THR A 170 -6.13 8.56 -10.17
C THR A 170 -5.27 7.30 -10.20
N PHE A 171 -3.95 7.44 -10.21
CA PHE A 171 -3.03 6.30 -10.18
C PHE A 171 -3.25 5.45 -8.92
N LEU A 172 -3.21 6.06 -7.73
CA LEU A 172 -3.38 5.34 -6.48
C LEU A 172 -4.75 4.69 -6.36
N THR A 173 -5.81 5.40 -6.75
CA THR A 173 -7.18 4.85 -6.73
C THR A 173 -7.33 3.70 -7.72
N SER A 174 -6.73 3.81 -8.91
CA SER A 174 -6.76 2.71 -9.89
C SER A 174 -6.07 1.45 -9.37
N LEU A 175 -4.94 1.61 -8.66
CA LEU A 175 -4.27 0.47 -8.01
C LEU A 175 -5.15 -0.21 -6.95
N VAL A 176 -5.89 0.57 -6.15
CA VAL A 176 -6.84 0.01 -5.18
C VAL A 176 -7.91 -0.80 -5.91
N VAL A 177 -8.57 -0.20 -6.91
CA VAL A 177 -9.69 -0.84 -7.62
C VAL A 177 -9.24 -2.09 -8.36
N ILE A 178 -8.17 -1.99 -9.13
CA ILE A 178 -7.62 -3.11 -9.92
C ILE A 178 -7.09 -4.19 -8.98
N GLY A 179 -6.24 -3.83 -8.03
CA GLY A 179 -5.61 -4.77 -7.11
C GLY A 179 -6.64 -5.54 -6.28
N LEU A 180 -7.62 -4.83 -5.70
CA LEU A 180 -8.67 -5.45 -4.88
C LEU A 180 -9.58 -6.35 -5.71
N THR A 181 -9.95 -5.92 -6.92
CA THR A 181 -10.76 -6.75 -7.84
C THR A 181 -10.04 -8.05 -8.20
N LEU A 182 -8.73 -7.95 -8.50
CA LEU A 182 -7.90 -9.12 -8.81
C LEU A 182 -7.73 -10.02 -7.58
N ALA A 183 -7.52 -9.44 -6.39
CA ALA A 183 -7.39 -10.19 -5.15
C ALA A 183 -8.68 -10.96 -4.83
N MET A 184 -9.84 -10.31 -4.87
CA MET A 184 -11.14 -10.95 -4.64
C MET A 184 -11.39 -12.13 -5.59
N ARG A 185 -11.12 -11.95 -6.89
CA ARG A 185 -11.25 -13.03 -7.89
C ARG A 185 -10.26 -14.17 -7.62
N GLN A 186 -9.05 -13.86 -7.17
CA GLN A 186 -8.04 -14.87 -6.87
C GLN A 186 -8.41 -15.69 -5.63
N PHE A 187 -8.95 -15.06 -4.59
CA PHE A 187 -9.44 -15.76 -3.40
C PHE A 187 -10.57 -16.72 -3.76
N GLU A 188 -11.57 -16.29 -4.54
CA GLU A 188 -12.63 -17.18 -5.02
C GLU A 188 -12.08 -18.38 -5.78
N ARG A 189 -11.21 -18.14 -6.76
CA ARG A 189 -10.62 -19.22 -7.59
C ARG A 189 -9.82 -20.21 -6.76
N ARG A 190 -9.15 -19.74 -5.71
CA ARG A 190 -8.31 -20.59 -4.85
C ARG A 190 -9.13 -21.40 -3.87
N LEU A 191 -10.25 -20.86 -3.40
CA LEU A 191 -11.15 -21.50 -2.45
C LEU A 191 -12.19 -22.42 -3.13
N ALA A 192 -12.42 -22.27 -4.44
CA ALA A 192 -13.28 -23.14 -5.24
C ALA A 192 -12.61 -24.45 -5.66
N LYS A 193 -11.31 -24.62 -5.39
CA LYS A 193 -10.53 -25.85 -5.65
C LYS A 193 -10.52 -26.76 -4.44
#